data_1a3f14ae68e45deaaf153744dc7128a0
#
_entry.id   1a3f14ae68e45deaaf153744dc7128a0
#
_cell.length_a   1.000
_cell.length_b   1.000
_cell.length_c   1.000
_cell.angle_alpha   90.00
_cell.angle_beta   90.00
_cell.angle_gamma   90.00
#
_symmetry.space_group_name_H-M   'P 1'
#
loop_
_entity.id
_entity.type
_entity.pdbx_description
1 polymer ?
#
loop_
_entity_poly.entity_id
_entity_poly.type
_entity_poly.pdbx_seq_one_letter_code
_entity_poly.pdbx_strand_id
1 'polypeptide(L)'
;AIAGRRQLSFTAEEYYRIAATACDSQLQAVLSEAVVAVQGRSLTLPSGAGHDAIAIAERWPSAMLFVRCLGGVSHHPAESVTAADVGLAIDAFSRAVEKVADA
;
A
#
# COMPACT_ATOMS: atom_id res chain seq x y z
N ALA A 1 18.69 20.23 20.36
CA ALA A 1 18.99 20.63 19.01
C ALA A 1 18.10 21.79 18.50
N ILE A 2 17.06 21.52 17.66
CA ILE A 2 16.25 22.63 17.06
C ILE A 2 15.42 23.33 18.13
N ALA A 3 14.78 22.61 19.04
CA ALA A 3 13.96 23.17 20.11
C ALA A 3 14.78 24.10 21.02
N GLY A 4 15.98 23.68 21.41
CA GLY A 4 16.88 24.51 22.24
C GLY A 4 17.27 25.82 21.58
N ARG A 5 17.59 25.80 20.26
CA ARG A 5 17.89 27.01 19.49
C ARG A 5 16.71 27.99 19.42
N ARG A 6 15.48 27.50 19.53
CA ARG A 6 14.25 28.28 19.50
C ARG A 6 13.67 28.57 20.88
N GLN A 7 14.43 28.26 21.95
CA GLN A 7 13.99 28.41 23.35
C GLN A 7 12.67 27.70 23.65
N LEU A 8 12.48 26.53 23.03
CA LEU A 8 11.33 25.66 23.25
C LEU A 8 11.76 24.42 24.03
N SER A 9 10.90 23.94 24.91
CA SER A 9 11.01 22.61 25.51
C SER A 9 10.08 21.64 24.84
N PHE A 10 10.47 20.38 24.76
CA PHE A 10 9.59 19.30 24.31
C PHE A 10 9.90 18.02 25.10
N THR A 11 8.87 17.19 25.21
CA THR A 11 8.99 15.83 25.72
C THR A 11 8.54 14.88 24.64
N ALA A 12 9.27 13.79 24.45
CA ALA A 12 8.89 12.75 23.50
C ALA A 12 8.79 11.41 24.23
N GLU A 13 7.68 10.73 24.05
CA GLU A 13 7.44 9.39 24.54
C GLU A 13 7.12 8.48 23.36
N GLU A 14 7.86 7.38 23.23
CA GLU A 14 7.57 6.39 22.20
C GLU A 14 6.55 5.39 22.78
N TYR A 15 5.35 5.39 22.25
CA TYR A 15 4.28 4.47 22.65
C TYR A 15 3.97 3.40 21.60
N TYR A 16 4.53 3.52 20.40
CA TYR A 16 4.33 2.59 19.31
C TYR A 16 5.51 2.59 18.37
N ARG A 17 5.98 1.40 18.03
CA ARG A 17 7.01 1.20 17.01
C ARG A 17 6.72 -0.07 16.24
N ILE A 18 6.78 0.00 14.92
CA ILE A 18 6.68 -1.15 14.04
C ILE A 18 7.77 -1.05 12.96
N ALA A 19 8.37 -2.17 12.63
CA ALA A 19 9.35 -2.25 11.56
C ALA A 19 8.65 -2.16 10.20
N ALA A 20 9.37 -1.67 9.19
CA ALA A 20 8.91 -1.74 7.81
C ALA A 20 8.70 -3.20 7.39
N THR A 21 7.58 -3.46 6.74
CA THR A 21 7.22 -4.79 6.25
C THR A 21 7.39 -4.84 4.74
N ALA A 22 8.24 -5.74 4.26
CA ALA A 22 8.41 -5.99 2.84
C ALA A 22 7.27 -6.86 2.32
N CYS A 23 6.69 -6.49 1.19
CA CYS A 23 5.78 -7.37 0.47
C CYS A 23 6.54 -8.53 -0.18
N ASP A 24 5.85 -9.66 -0.34
CA ASP A 24 6.40 -10.83 -1.04
C ASP A 24 6.68 -10.51 -2.51
N SER A 25 7.88 -10.83 -2.98
CA SER A 25 8.33 -10.46 -4.32
C SER A 25 7.59 -11.21 -5.44
N GLN A 26 7.15 -12.43 -5.20
CA GLN A 26 6.39 -13.21 -6.18
C GLN A 26 4.97 -12.67 -6.33
N LEU A 27 4.32 -12.37 -5.22
CA LEU A 27 2.99 -11.75 -5.25
C LEU A 27 3.04 -10.34 -5.84
N GLN A 28 4.10 -9.56 -5.56
CA GLN A 28 4.30 -8.27 -6.22
C GLN A 28 4.46 -8.40 -7.74
N ALA A 29 5.19 -9.41 -8.21
CA ALA A 29 5.34 -9.65 -9.64
C ALA A 29 3.99 -10.01 -10.28
N VAL A 30 3.22 -10.90 -9.66
CA VAL A 30 1.88 -11.27 -10.16
C VAL A 30 0.94 -10.06 -10.22
N LEU A 31 0.90 -9.25 -9.17
CA LEU A 31 0.11 -8.02 -9.15
C LEU A 31 0.58 -7.03 -10.22
N SER A 32 1.89 -6.86 -10.38
CA SER A 32 2.46 -5.96 -11.38
C SER A 32 2.07 -6.37 -12.80
N GLU A 33 2.15 -7.66 -13.14
CA GLU A 33 1.72 -8.18 -14.43
C GLU A 33 0.22 -7.97 -14.68
N ALA A 34 -0.62 -8.22 -13.65
CA ALA A 34 -2.04 -8.00 -13.74
C ALA A 34 -2.38 -6.51 -13.97
N VAL A 35 -1.69 -5.62 -13.28
CA VAL A 35 -1.86 -4.16 -13.44
C VAL A 35 -1.42 -3.71 -14.82
N VAL A 36 -0.30 -4.21 -15.34
CA VAL A 36 0.14 -3.92 -16.71
C VAL A 36 -0.88 -4.39 -17.75
N ALA A 37 -1.47 -5.57 -17.55
CA ALA A 37 -2.49 -6.09 -18.46
C ALA A 37 -3.74 -5.20 -18.53
N VAL A 38 -4.08 -4.52 -17.43
CA VAL A 38 -5.29 -3.70 -17.32
C VAL A 38 -5.07 -2.26 -17.75
N GLN A 39 -3.92 -1.66 -17.41
CA GLN A 39 -3.67 -0.23 -17.65
C GLN A 39 -2.37 0.09 -18.40
N GLY A 40 -1.63 -0.90 -18.86
CA GLY A 40 -0.44 -0.75 -19.68
C GLY A 40 0.85 -0.46 -18.92
N ARG A 41 0.80 -0.11 -17.64
CA ARG A 41 1.97 0.13 -16.79
C ARG A 41 1.69 -0.20 -15.35
N SER A 42 2.74 -0.50 -14.61
CA SER A 42 2.71 -0.72 -13.17
C SER A 42 3.66 0.24 -12.47
N LEU A 43 3.34 0.61 -11.25
CA LEU A 43 4.16 1.45 -10.38
C LEU A 43 4.17 0.83 -8.99
N THR A 44 5.35 0.68 -8.42
CA THR A 44 5.52 0.22 -7.04
C THR A 44 5.70 1.42 -6.12
N LEU A 45 4.89 1.48 -5.07
CA LEU A 45 4.90 2.58 -4.11
C LEU A 45 5.06 2.03 -2.69
N PRO A 46 5.83 2.69 -1.82
CA PRO A 46 5.80 2.40 -0.40
C PRO A 46 4.50 2.94 0.22
N SER A 47 3.97 2.25 1.23
CA SER A 47 2.92 2.76 2.09
C SER A 47 3.51 3.32 3.37
N GLY A 48 3.18 4.57 3.70
CA GLY A 48 3.51 5.17 4.98
C GLY A 48 2.48 4.90 6.08
N ALA A 49 1.38 4.21 5.74
CA ALA A 49 0.30 3.88 6.66
C ALA A 49 0.39 2.43 7.16
N GLY A 50 -0.20 2.16 8.31
CA GLY A 50 -0.40 0.80 8.78
C GLY A 50 -1.56 0.11 8.05
N HIS A 51 -1.40 -1.18 7.77
CA HIS A 51 -2.41 -2.02 7.12
C HIS A 51 -2.45 -3.40 7.77
N ASP A 52 -3.55 -4.10 7.63
CA ASP A 52 -3.69 -5.49 8.08
C ASP A 52 -2.66 -6.43 7.42
N ALA A 53 -2.17 -6.05 6.24
CA ALA A 53 -1.08 -6.76 5.56
C ALA A 53 0.18 -6.90 6.42
N ILE A 54 0.46 -5.97 7.34
CA ILE A 54 1.59 -6.06 8.27
C ILE A 54 1.43 -7.28 9.18
N ALA A 55 0.24 -7.48 9.75
CA ALA A 55 -0.06 -8.62 10.61
C ALA A 55 -0.08 -9.94 9.83
N ILE A 56 -0.61 -9.93 8.61
CA ILE A 56 -0.65 -11.10 7.73
C ILE A 56 0.76 -11.52 7.33
N ALA A 57 1.64 -10.58 7.02
CA ALA A 57 3.01 -10.83 6.59
C ALA A 57 3.88 -11.51 7.66
N GLU A 58 3.49 -11.49 8.92
CA GLU A 58 4.19 -12.24 9.98
C GLU A 58 4.09 -13.76 9.78
N ARG A 59 3.09 -14.25 9.05
CA ARG A 59 2.81 -15.68 8.90
C ARG A 59 2.72 -16.15 7.46
N TRP A 60 2.32 -15.27 6.54
CA TRP A 60 2.10 -15.62 5.13
C TRP A 60 2.70 -14.58 4.19
N PRO A 61 3.13 -15.01 3.01
CA PRO A 61 3.45 -14.08 1.95
C PRO A 61 2.28 -13.13 1.70
N SER A 62 2.54 -11.84 1.64
CA SER A 62 1.50 -10.85 1.39
C SER A 62 2.00 -9.74 0.47
N ALA A 63 1.08 -9.15 -0.25
CA ALA A 63 1.29 -7.95 -1.05
C ALA A 63 0.01 -7.13 -1.07
N MET A 64 0.11 -5.88 -1.53
CA MET A 64 -1.03 -4.97 -1.58
C MET A 64 -1.19 -4.38 -2.96
N LEU A 65 -2.43 -4.19 -3.36
CA LEU A 65 -2.81 -3.42 -4.54
C LEU A 65 -3.44 -2.11 -4.11
N PHE A 66 -2.88 -1.00 -4.55
CA PHE A 66 -3.47 0.32 -4.34
C PHE A 66 -4.48 0.66 -5.42
N VAL A 67 -5.62 1.21 -5.01
CA VAL A 67 -6.60 1.82 -5.92
C VAL A 67 -6.24 3.30 -6.06
N ARG A 68 -6.25 3.80 -7.30
CA ARG A 68 -6.03 5.23 -7.54
C ARG A 68 -7.11 6.05 -6.86
N CYS A 69 -6.71 7.05 -6.09
CA CYS A 69 -7.61 7.97 -5.44
C CYS A 69 -7.41 9.40 -5.96
N LEU A 70 -8.44 10.22 -5.83
CA LEU A 70 -8.44 11.59 -6.30
C LEU A 70 -7.34 12.41 -5.61
N GLY A 71 -6.45 13.00 -6.40
CA GLY A 71 -5.33 13.79 -5.89
C GLY A 71 -4.30 13.00 -5.07
N GLY A 72 -4.36 11.67 -5.06
CA GLY A 72 -3.49 10.83 -4.22
C GLY A 72 -3.79 10.93 -2.72
N VAL A 73 -4.95 11.47 -2.34
CA VAL A 73 -5.34 11.65 -0.94
C VAL A 73 -5.71 10.32 -0.33
N SER A 74 -5.09 9.98 0.81
CA SER A 74 -5.36 8.77 1.57
C SER A 74 -5.37 9.07 3.07
N HIS A 75 -6.13 8.27 3.84
CA HIS A 75 -6.29 8.44 5.30
C HIS A 75 -6.78 9.83 5.70
N HIS A 76 -7.67 10.41 4.91
CA HIS A 76 -8.24 11.73 5.10
C HIS A 76 -9.72 11.74 4.70
N PRO A 77 -10.60 12.55 5.32
CA PRO A 77 -12.02 12.61 4.95
C PRO A 77 -12.31 12.97 3.49
N ALA A 78 -11.35 13.61 2.79
CA ALA A 78 -11.44 13.96 1.38
C ALA A 78 -11.06 12.81 0.44
N GLU A 79 -10.65 11.64 0.96
CA GLU A 79 -10.30 10.48 0.14
C GLU A 79 -11.50 10.04 -0.68
N SER A 80 -11.30 9.90 -1.98
CA SER A 80 -12.34 9.44 -2.90
C SER A 80 -11.75 8.71 -4.09
N VAL A 81 -12.52 7.80 -4.65
CA VAL A 81 -12.19 7.02 -5.84
C VAL A 81 -13.29 7.16 -6.88
N THR A 82 -12.94 6.97 -8.14
CA THR A 82 -13.94 6.89 -9.23
C THR A 82 -14.38 5.45 -9.42
N ALA A 83 -15.59 5.24 -9.92
CA ALA A 83 -16.08 3.91 -10.30
C ALA A 83 -15.18 3.26 -11.37
N ALA A 84 -14.60 4.04 -12.28
CA ALA A 84 -13.67 3.57 -13.29
C ALA A 84 -12.38 3.02 -12.67
N ASP A 85 -11.77 3.74 -11.72
CA ASP A 85 -10.56 3.28 -11.03
C ASP A 85 -10.81 2.04 -10.16
N VAL A 86 -11.97 1.94 -9.52
CA VAL A 86 -12.40 0.74 -8.79
C VAL A 86 -12.55 -0.43 -9.75
N GLY A 87 -13.16 -0.23 -10.92
CA GLY A 87 -13.30 -1.26 -11.95
C GLY A 87 -11.95 -1.82 -12.42
N LEU A 88 -10.99 -0.94 -12.69
CA LEU A 88 -9.62 -1.34 -13.03
C LEU A 88 -8.94 -2.14 -11.92
N ALA A 89 -9.12 -1.73 -10.68
CA ALA A 89 -8.54 -2.42 -9.52
C ALA A 89 -9.16 -3.82 -9.34
N ILE A 90 -10.47 -3.96 -9.51
CA ILE A 90 -11.16 -5.26 -9.45
C ILE A 90 -10.66 -6.18 -10.56
N ASP A 91 -10.54 -5.69 -11.79
CA ASP A 91 -10.04 -6.49 -12.92
C ASP A 91 -8.61 -6.95 -12.69
N ALA A 92 -7.72 -6.06 -12.28
CA ALA A 92 -6.33 -6.41 -11.95
C ALA A 92 -6.25 -7.42 -10.81
N PHE A 93 -7.04 -7.22 -9.76
CA PHE A 93 -7.06 -8.13 -8.60
C PHE A 93 -7.58 -9.52 -8.97
N SER A 94 -8.65 -9.60 -9.75
CA SER A 94 -9.21 -10.87 -10.23
C SER A 94 -8.20 -11.66 -11.05
N ARG A 95 -7.50 -11.00 -11.96
CA ARG A 95 -6.42 -11.61 -12.77
C ARG A 95 -5.27 -12.15 -11.89
N ALA A 96 -4.88 -11.38 -10.88
CA ALA A 96 -3.84 -11.80 -9.95
C ALA A 96 -4.27 -13.03 -9.14
N VAL A 97 -5.50 -13.06 -8.64
CA VAL A 97 -6.05 -14.20 -7.89
C VAL A 97 -6.12 -15.46 -8.76
N GLU A 98 -6.63 -15.35 -9.98
CA GLU A 98 -6.67 -16.46 -10.94
C GLU A 98 -5.27 -17.01 -11.20
N LYS A 99 -4.30 -16.14 -11.44
CA LYS A 99 -2.91 -16.56 -11.69
C LYS A 99 -2.30 -17.28 -10.49
N VAL A 100 -2.56 -16.84 -9.27
CA VAL A 100 -2.08 -17.51 -8.05
C VAL A 100 -2.78 -18.86 -7.86
N ALA A 101 -4.08 -18.93 -8.13
CA ALA A 101 -4.86 -20.16 -7.98
C ALA A 101 -4.46 -21.25 -8.98
N ASP A 102 -4.03 -20.86 -10.19
CA ASP A 102 -3.63 -21.77 -11.24
C ASP A 102 -2.13 -22.18 -11.17
N ALA A 103 -1.41 -21.64 -10.24
CA ALA A 103 0.02 -21.90 -10.06
C ALA A 103 0.32 -23.24 -9.35
#